data_6c1551f6ecc1df8b6b6e6d556b004ab2
#
_entry.id   6c1551f6ecc1df8b6b6e6d556b004ab2
#
_cell.length_a   1.000
_cell.length_b   1.000
_cell.length_c   1.000
_cell.angle_alpha   90.00
_cell.angle_beta   90.00
_cell.angle_gamma   90.00
#
_symmetry.space_group_name_H-M   'P 1'
#
loop_
_entity.id
_entity.type
_entity.pdbx_description
1 polymer ?
#
loop_
_entity_poly.entity_id
_entity_poly.type
_entity_poly.pdbx_seq_one_letter_code
_entity_poly.pdbx_strand_id
1 'polypeptide(L)'
;MEARKIIITGGATRIGAAIAKKLSGPNKEILIHFNKSKLKAEKLKKELSSDGAKVYLVKGDLSKENDVNKIVKYAKSKLKYFDCLINNASLFENDKLENFTTDSWGKHLRTNLRTPALLSKEFAKNIKGKNNNII
;
A
#
# COMPACT_ATOMS: atom_id res chain seq x y z
N MET A 1 18.74 13.40 -10.17
CA MET A 1 18.56 12.29 -9.20
C MET A 1 17.23 11.61 -9.50
N GLU A 2 17.23 10.32 -9.67
CA GLU A 2 15.96 9.58 -9.88
C GLU A 2 15.08 9.67 -8.64
N ALA A 3 13.76 9.78 -8.86
CA ALA A 3 12.79 9.83 -7.77
C ALA A 3 12.72 8.50 -7.02
N ARG A 4 12.69 8.56 -5.69
CA ARG A 4 12.46 7.37 -4.86
C ARG A 4 10.99 6.94 -4.93
N LYS A 5 10.73 5.68 -5.19
CA LYS A 5 9.41 5.11 -5.49
C LYS A 5 8.91 4.23 -4.36
N ILE A 6 7.83 4.67 -3.73
CA ILE A 6 7.33 4.13 -2.47
C ILE A 6 5.90 3.63 -2.66
N ILE A 7 5.61 2.43 -2.16
CA ILE A 7 4.27 1.85 -2.11
C ILE A 7 3.85 1.74 -0.65
N ILE A 8 2.66 2.25 -0.31
CA ILE A 8 2.12 2.19 1.05
C ILE A 8 0.72 1.59 1.01
N THR A 9 0.56 0.40 1.56
CA THR A 9 -0.77 -0.20 1.71
C THR A 9 -1.51 0.42 2.90
N GLY A 10 -2.83 0.67 2.76
CA GLY A 10 -3.59 1.37 3.78
C GLY A 10 -3.08 2.78 4.07
N GLY A 11 -2.47 3.43 3.06
CA GLY A 11 -1.77 4.70 3.21
C GLY A 11 -2.65 5.95 3.33
N ALA A 12 -3.98 5.83 3.21
CA ALA A 12 -4.88 6.97 3.17
C ALA A 12 -5.28 7.53 4.54
N THR A 13 -5.04 6.79 5.61
CA THR A 13 -5.54 7.12 6.96
C THR A 13 -4.56 6.72 8.06
N ARG A 14 -4.71 7.32 9.23
CA ARG A 14 -4.04 6.92 10.48
C ARG A 14 -2.51 6.81 10.29
N ILE A 15 -1.93 5.69 10.68
CA ILE A 15 -0.48 5.43 10.63
C ILE A 15 0.03 5.52 9.18
N GLY A 16 -0.68 4.91 8.22
CA GLY A 16 -0.28 4.96 6.81
C GLY A 16 -0.21 6.37 6.24
N ALA A 17 -1.17 7.23 6.60
CA ALA A 17 -1.15 8.64 6.19
C ALA A 17 0.00 9.42 6.85
N ALA A 18 0.29 9.16 8.13
CA ALA A 18 1.43 9.77 8.83
C ALA A 18 2.76 9.36 8.18
N ILE A 19 2.91 8.09 7.81
CA ILE A 19 4.08 7.59 7.08
C ILE A 19 4.19 8.29 5.71
N ALA A 20 3.09 8.36 4.96
CA ALA A 20 3.09 9.01 3.65
C ALA A 20 3.52 10.49 3.74
N LYS A 21 3.04 11.23 4.74
CA LYS A 21 3.46 12.62 5.01
C LYS A 21 4.94 12.72 5.34
N LYS A 22 5.43 11.84 6.21
CA LYS A 22 6.84 11.85 6.62
C LYS A 22 7.80 11.54 5.46
N LEU A 23 7.36 10.71 4.51
CA LEU A 23 8.16 10.30 3.34
C LEU A 23 7.94 11.20 2.12
N SER A 24 7.01 12.17 2.20
CA SER A 24 6.69 13.09 1.10
C SER A 24 7.81 14.10 0.84
N GLY A 25 7.76 14.73 -0.29
CA GLY A 25 8.66 15.81 -0.70
C GLY A 25 9.13 15.69 -2.14
N PRO A 26 9.99 16.62 -2.61
CA PRO A 26 10.57 16.60 -3.93
C PRO A 26 11.31 15.28 -4.21
N ASN A 27 11.29 14.83 -5.46
CA ASN A 27 11.92 13.57 -5.87
C ASN A 27 11.36 12.31 -5.18
N LYS A 28 10.09 12.34 -4.78
CA LYS A 28 9.34 11.18 -4.30
C LYS A 28 8.17 10.87 -5.22
N GLU A 29 8.01 9.61 -5.56
CA GLU A 29 6.80 9.08 -6.19
C GLU A 29 6.16 8.10 -5.22
N ILE A 30 4.95 8.41 -4.75
CA ILE A 30 4.28 7.63 -3.70
C ILE A 30 2.98 7.05 -4.26
N LEU A 31 2.85 5.73 -4.22
CA LEU A 31 1.61 5.04 -4.49
C LEU A 31 0.93 4.69 -3.17
N ILE A 32 -0.25 5.24 -2.97
CA ILE A 32 -1.09 5.04 -1.79
C ILE A 32 -2.23 4.10 -2.17
N HIS A 33 -2.24 2.93 -1.55
CA HIS A 33 -3.37 2.02 -1.61
C HIS A 33 -4.40 2.36 -0.53
N PHE A 34 -5.67 2.27 -0.86
CA PHE A 34 -6.81 2.38 0.05
C PHE A 34 -7.93 1.40 -0.34
N ASN A 35 -8.79 1.04 0.61
CA ASN A 35 -9.97 0.23 0.33
C ASN A 35 -11.24 1.12 0.26
N LYS A 36 -11.67 1.68 1.38
CA LYS A 36 -12.95 2.43 1.48
C LYS A 36 -12.76 3.96 1.60
N SER A 37 -11.59 4.43 1.98
CA SER A 37 -11.33 5.82 2.37
C SER A 37 -10.97 6.74 1.18
N LYS A 38 -11.79 6.73 0.11
CA LYS A 38 -11.50 7.48 -1.13
C LYS A 38 -11.28 8.97 -0.88
N LEU A 39 -12.22 9.63 -0.18
CA LEU A 39 -12.13 11.09 0.07
C LEU A 39 -10.88 11.47 0.87
N LYS A 40 -10.51 10.63 1.86
CA LYS A 40 -9.29 10.85 2.65
C LYS A 40 -8.04 10.63 1.80
N ALA A 41 -8.05 9.64 0.91
CA ALA A 41 -6.96 9.40 -0.03
C ALA A 41 -6.77 10.58 -0.99
N GLU A 42 -7.85 11.12 -1.55
CA GLU A 42 -7.81 12.27 -2.45
C GLU A 42 -7.33 13.54 -1.75
N LYS A 43 -7.79 13.79 -0.51
CA LYS A 43 -7.30 14.91 0.30
C LYS A 43 -5.81 14.78 0.58
N LEU A 44 -5.37 13.60 1.02
CA LEU A 44 -3.95 13.33 1.28
C LEU A 44 -3.11 13.49 0.02
N LYS A 45 -3.56 13.00 -1.12
CA LYS A 45 -2.86 13.20 -2.41
C LYS A 45 -2.63 14.67 -2.69
N LYS A 46 -3.63 15.54 -2.52
CA LYS A 46 -3.49 16.98 -2.74
C LYS A 46 -2.43 17.59 -1.80
N GLU A 47 -2.47 17.23 -0.52
CA GLU A 47 -1.51 17.66 0.50
C GLU A 47 -0.08 17.26 0.11
N LEU A 48 0.16 15.99 -0.17
CA LEU A 48 1.50 15.50 -0.51
C LEU A 48 2.02 16.05 -1.85
N SER A 49 1.11 16.30 -2.80
CA SER A 49 1.49 16.90 -4.09
C SER A 49 1.89 18.36 -3.93
N SER A 50 1.30 19.11 -2.99
CA SER A 50 1.75 20.47 -2.66
C SER A 50 3.15 20.51 -2.03
N ASP A 51 3.56 19.43 -1.37
CA ASP A 51 4.92 19.24 -0.85
C ASP A 51 5.94 18.79 -1.91
N GLY A 52 5.52 18.68 -3.17
CA GLY A 52 6.38 18.34 -4.30
C GLY A 52 6.47 16.86 -4.62
N ALA A 53 5.74 16.00 -3.94
CA ALA A 53 5.70 14.56 -4.26
C ALA A 53 4.75 14.27 -5.43
N LYS A 54 5.09 13.27 -6.25
CA LYS A 54 4.18 12.72 -7.26
C LYS A 54 3.39 11.57 -6.65
N VAL A 55 2.06 11.72 -6.55
CA VAL A 55 1.22 10.79 -5.80
C VAL A 55 0.22 10.08 -6.69
N TYR A 56 0.18 8.76 -6.58
CA TYR A 56 -0.76 7.88 -7.22
C TYR A 56 -1.68 7.23 -6.19
N LEU A 57 -2.94 7.04 -6.55
CA LEU A 57 -3.93 6.38 -5.70
C LEU A 57 -4.40 5.10 -6.37
N VAL A 58 -4.54 4.04 -5.61
CA VAL A 58 -5.12 2.78 -6.07
C VAL A 58 -6.07 2.21 -5.03
N LYS A 59 -7.28 1.86 -5.48
CA LYS A 59 -8.29 1.21 -4.66
C LYS A 59 -8.21 -0.30 -4.81
N GLY A 60 -8.43 -1.04 -3.73
CA GLY A 60 -8.61 -2.49 -3.75
C GLY A 60 -8.87 -3.08 -2.38
N ASP A 61 -9.47 -4.25 -2.36
CA ASP A 61 -9.67 -5.07 -1.17
C ASP A 61 -8.54 -6.11 -1.08
N LEU A 62 -7.64 -5.95 -0.12
CA LEU A 62 -6.49 -6.83 0.04
C LEU A 62 -6.82 -8.27 0.47
N SER A 63 -8.08 -8.54 0.84
CA SER A 63 -8.55 -9.91 1.06
C SER A 63 -8.85 -10.64 -0.25
N LYS A 64 -8.90 -9.91 -1.38
CA LYS A 64 -9.24 -10.42 -2.71
C LYS A 64 -8.01 -10.46 -3.61
N GLU A 65 -7.63 -11.64 -4.06
CA GLU A 65 -6.43 -11.82 -4.90
C GLU A 65 -6.49 -11.03 -6.22
N ASN A 66 -7.67 -10.99 -6.85
CA ASN A 66 -7.86 -10.20 -8.07
C ASN A 66 -7.59 -8.71 -7.87
N ASP A 67 -7.97 -8.15 -6.72
CA ASP A 67 -7.71 -6.74 -6.41
C ASP A 67 -6.20 -6.53 -6.13
N VAL A 68 -5.56 -7.45 -5.43
CA VAL A 68 -4.09 -7.43 -5.22
C VAL A 68 -3.36 -7.43 -6.56
N ASN A 69 -3.76 -8.30 -7.51
CA ASN A 69 -3.18 -8.34 -8.85
C ASN A 69 -3.37 -7.03 -9.62
N LYS A 70 -4.55 -6.41 -9.51
CA LYS A 70 -4.80 -5.08 -10.11
C LYS A 70 -3.92 -3.99 -9.50
N ILE A 71 -3.74 -4.01 -8.18
CA ILE A 71 -2.86 -3.07 -7.47
C ILE A 71 -1.43 -3.20 -7.98
N VAL A 72 -0.91 -4.43 -8.06
CA VAL A 72 0.44 -4.70 -8.57
C VAL A 72 0.60 -4.22 -10.00
N LYS A 73 -0.36 -4.54 -10.88
CA LYS A 73 -0.34 -4.10 -12.28
C LYS A 73 -0.34 -2.57 -12.40
N TYR A 74 -1.16 -1.90 -11.60
CA TYR A 74 -1.22 -0.44 -11.57
C TYR A 74 0.10 0.15 -11.05
N ALA A 75 0.66 -0.40 -9.96
CA ALA A 75 1.95 0.04 -9.42
C ALA A 75 3.06 -0.07 -10.48
N LYS A 76 3.17 -1.20 -11.17
CA LYS A 76 4.14 -1.39 -12.27
C LYS A 76 3.97 -0.36 -13.39
N SER A 77 2.72 -0.05 -13.77
CA SER A 77 2.44 0.91 -14.84
C SER A 77 2.84 2.34 -14.47
N LYS A 78 2.70 2.72 -13.19
CA LYS A 78 2.97 4.09 -12.72
C LYS A 78 4.40 4.29 -12.26
N LEU A 79 4.93 3.36 -11.49
CA LEU A 79 6.24 3.49 -10.87
C LEU A 79 7.37 2.86 -11.70
N LYS A 80 7.08 1.82 -12.50
CA LYS A 80 8.01 1.04 -13.32
C LYS A 80 9.01 0.18 -12.55
N TYR A 81 9.52 0.66 -11.41
CA TYR A 81 10.32 -0.08 -10.44
C TYR A 81 9.97 0.38 -9.03
N PHE A 82 10.45 -0.29 -8.01
CA PHE A 82 10.09 -0.03 -6.63
C PHE A 82 11.34 0.08 -5.76
N ASP A 83 11.35 1.07 -4.84
CA ASP A 83 12.45 1.26 -3.88
C ASP A 83 12.02 0.96 -2.45
N CYS A 84 10.74 1.12 -2.13
CA CYS A 84 10.22 0.87 -0.80
C CYS A 84 8.79 0.34 -0.86
N LEU A 85 8.53 -0.75 -0.16
CA LEU A 85 7.20 -1.28 0.10
C LEU A 85 6.91 -1.21 1.59
N ILE A 86 5.79 -0.58 1.97
CA ILE A 86 5.32 -0.50 3.35
C ILE A 86 3.99 -1.24 3.47
N ASN A 87 4.04 -2.43 4.07
CA ASN A 87 2.89 -3.27 4.37
C ASN A 87 2.20 -2.77 5.65
N ASN A 88 1.48 -1.65 5.54
CA ASN A 88 0.80 -1.02 6.68
C ASN A 88 -0.67 -1.42 6.77
N ALA A 89 -1.32 -1.81 5.68
CA ALA A 89 -2.73 -2.21 5.74
C ALA A 89 -2.92 -3.44 6.62
N SER A 90 -3.93 -3.39 7.47
CA SER A 90 -4.35 -4.54 8.28
C SER A 90 -5.88 -4.61 8.36
N LEU A 91 -6.39 -5.79 8.52
CA LEU A 91 -7.78 -6.06 8.90
C LEU A 91 -7.80 -6.50 10.36
N PHE A 92 -8.65 -5.87 11.14
CA PHE A 92 -9.03 -6.31 12.47
C PHE A 92 -10.54 -6.30 12.59
N GLU A 93 -11.12 -7.47 12.80
CA GLU A 93 -12.51 -7.66 13.20
C GLU A 93 -12.50 -8.18 14.64
N ASN A 94 -13.41 -7.73 15.48
CA ASN A 94 -13.42 -8.09 16.89
C ASN A 94 -14.04 -9.49 17.07
N ASP A 95 -13.27 -10.50 16.67
CA ASP A 95 -13.64 -11.91 16.82
C ASP A 95 -13.17 -12.46 18.16
N LYS A 96 -13.96 -13.34 18.73
CA LYS A 96 -13.60 -14.14 19.91
C LYS A 96 -13.55 -15.61 19.51
N LEU A 97 -12.91 -16.43 20.36
CA LEU A 97 -12.81 -17.87 20.12
C LEU A 97 -14.19 -18.53 19.93
N GLU A 98 -15.20 -18.01 20.63
CA GLU A 98 -16.55 -18.57 20.61
C GLU A 98 -17.35 -18.18 19.36
N ASN A 99 -16.98 -17.12 18.64
CA ASN A 99 -17.81 -16.57 17.58
C ASN A 99 -17.11 -16.26 16.26
N PHE A 100 -15.81 -16.57 16.11
CA PHE A 100 -15.14 -16.40 14.82
C PHE A 100 -15.74 -17.34 13.77
N THR A 101 -15.76 -16.91 12.53
CA THR A 101 -16.21 -17.68 11.39
C THR A 101 -15.06 -18.04 10.48
N THR A 102 -15.23 -19.08 9.66
CA THR A 102 -14.26 -19.44 8.61
C THR A 102 -14.02 -18.26 7.66
N ASP A 103 -15.05 -17.47 7.38
CA ASP A 103 -14.91 -16.29 6.50
C ASP A 103 -14.08 -15.18 7.16
N SER A 104 -14.37 -14.83 8.41
CA SER A 104 -13.59 -13.81 9.14
C SER A 104 -12.14 -14.25 9.33
N TRP A 105 -11.91 -15.51 9.72
CA TRP A 105 -10.58 -16.13 9.77
C TRP A 105 -9.84 -15.99 8.44
N GLY A 106 -10.49 -16.41 7.36
CA GLY A 106 -9.92 -16.34 6.01
C GLY A 106 -9.60 -14.90 5.58
N LYS A 107 -10.46 -13.93 5.89
CA LYS A 107 -10.19 -12.50 5.59
C LYS A 107 -8.95 -11.99 6.32
N HIS A 108 -8.82 -12.28 7.62
CA HIS A 108 -7.64 -11.89 8.40
C HIS A 108 -6.35 -12.46 7.81
N LEU A 109 -6.31 -13.76 7.53
CA LEU A 109 -5.13 -14.39 6.94
C LEU A 109 -4.81 -13.87 5.53
N ARG A 110 -5.83 -13.67 4.71
CA ARG A 110 -5.63 -13.11 3.36
C ARG A 110 -5.09 -11.70 3.39
N THR A 111 -5.64 -10.83 4.26
CA THR A 111 -5.24 -9.43 4.33
C THR A 111 -3.91 -9.23 5.05
N ASN A 112 -3.72 -9.89 6.21
CA ASN A 112 -2.61 -9.61 7.11
C ASN A 112 -1.38 -10.48 6.88
N LEU A 113 -1.51 -11.60 6.18
CA LEU A 113 -0.40 -12.53 5.94
C LEU A 113 -0.17 -12.78 4.45
N ARG A 114 -1.17 -13.30 3.71
CA ARG A 114 -0.99 -13.67 2.31
C ARG A 114 -0.65 -12.46 1.44
N THR A 115 -1.38 -11.37 1.57
CA THR A 115 -1.19 -10.18 0.72
C THR A 115 0.15 -9.50 0.96
N PRO A 116 0.63 -9.26 2.19
CA PRO A 116 2.00 -8.80 2.40
C PRO A 116 3.06 -9.69 1.75
N ALA A 117 2.90 -11.02 1.83
CA ALA A 117 3.82 -11.95 1.18
C ALA A 117 3.79 -11.83 -0.35
N LEU A 118 2.59 -11.75 -0.96
CA LEU A 118 2.43 -11.57 -2.41
C LEU A 118 3.01 -10.24 -2.89
N LEU A 119 2.73 -9.15 -2.18
CA LEU A 119 3.26 -7.83 -2.51
C LEU A 119 4.79 -7.79 -2.37
N SER A 120 5.34 -8.40 -1.33
CA SER A 120 6.80 -8.51 -1.14
C SER A 120 7.46 -9.32 -2.25
N LYS A 121 6.86 -10.43 -2.68
CA LYS A 121 7.31 -11.22 -3.83
C LYS A 121 7.33 -10.38 -5.12
N GLU A 122 6.26 -9.64 -5.39
CA GLU A 122 6.17 -8.81 -6.58
C GLU A 122 7.08 -7.58 -6.50
N PHE A 123 7.28 -7.04 -5.30
CA PHE A 123 8.25 -5.98 -5.05
C PHE A 123 9.67 -6.45 -5.40
N ALA A 124 10.09 -7.59 -4.90
CA ALA A 124 11.42 -8.15 -5.14
C ALA A 124 11.73 -8.36 -6.63
N LYS A 125 10.72 -8.66 -7.44
CA LYS A 125 10.87 -8.81 -8.91
C LYS A 125 11.02 -7.49 -9.66
N ASN A 126 10.69 -6.35 -9.03
CA ASN A 126 10.62 -5.05 -9.69
C ASN A 126 11.50 -4.00 -9.04
N ILE A 127 12.50 -4.40 -8.26
CA ILE A 127 13.49 -3.50 -7.66
C ILE A 127 14.51 -3.02 -8.72
N LYS A 128 15.07 -1.83 -8.45
CA LYS A 128 16.19 -1.28 -9.20
C LYS A 128 17.28 -0.83 -8.22
N GLY A 129 18.52 -1.28 -8.46
CA GLY A 129 19.64 -0.92 -7.59
C GLY A 129 19.66 -1.69 -6.26
N LYS A 130 20.38 -1.15 -5.26
CA LYS A 130 20.69 -1.86 -4.00
C LYS A 130 19.99 -1.30 -2.74
N ASN A 131 19.38 -0.12 -2.82
CA ASN A 131 18.80 0.57 -1.65
C ASN A 131 17.26 0.36 -1.59
N ASN A 132 16.87 -0.91 -1.46
CA ASN A 132 15.44 -1.27 -1.45
C ASN A 132 15.03 -1.76 -0.06
N ASN A 133 13.82 -1.42 0.37
CA ASN A 133 13.29 -1.77 1.69
C ASN A 133 11.88 -2.35 1.60
N ILE A 134 11.64 -3.40 2.39
CA ILE A 134 10.31 -3.92 2.70
C ILE A 134 10.09 -3.77 4.20
N ILE A 135 9.00 -3.14 4.59
CA ILE A 135 8.60 -2.87 5.98
C ILE A 135 7.19 -3.41 6.19
#